data_37e0d73bff46b6e847402c6c780a3369
#
_entry.id   37e0d73bff46b6e847402c6c780a3369
#
_cell.length_a   1.000
_cell.length_b   1.000
_cell.length_c   1.000
_cell.angle_alpha   90.00
_cell.angle_beta   90.00
_cell.angle_gamma   90.00
#
_symmetry.space_group_name_H-M   'P 1'
#
loop_
_entity.id
_entity.type
_entity.pdbx_description
1 polymer ?
#
loop_
_entity_poly.entity_id
_entity_poly.type
_entity_poly.pdbx_seq_one_letter_code
_entity_poly.pdbx_strand_id
1 'polypeptide(L)'
;MIDLTSDIRDMMAQKDMSLKEVKSIITDMLKSAYKRKFGTDENAEVKFFTKKKDSSRIYVDILSKKTVVEEEDFFNEVTAIPYDEAVVLAGDEVEVGDTLEIPLNPKAAAVSPSFM
;
A
#
# COMPACT_ATOMS: atom_id res chain seq x y z
N MET A 1 3.31 -7.65 -1.24
CA MET A 1 4.49 -7.64 -0.35
C MET A 1 5.73 -7.89 -1.17
N ILE A 2 6.66 -6.96 -1.13
CA ILE A 2 7.89 -7.01 -1.94
C ILE A 2 9.08 -7.21 -1.01
N ASP A 3 9.93 -8.18 -1.31
CA ASP A 3 11.15 -8.42 -0.55
C ASP A 3 12.25 -7.49 -1.07
N LEU A 4 12.65 -6.53 -0.26
CA LEU A 4 13.69 -5.55 -0.59
C LEU A 4 14.97 -5.76 0.20
N THR A 5 15.15 -6.93 0.81
CA THR A 5 16.29 -7.20 1.70
C THR A 5 17.63 -6.91 1.03
N SER A 6 17.85 -7.44 -0.17
CA SER A 6 19.13 -7.25 -0.89
C SER A 6 19.34 -5.79 -1.26
N ASP A 7 18.31 -5.13 -1.77
CA ASP A 7 18.42 -3.72 -2.18
C ASP A 7 18.76 -2.82 -1.00
N ILE A 8 18.12 -3.06 0.13
CA ILE A 8 18.37 -2.29 1.35
C ILE A 8 19.79 -2.50 1.85
N ARG A 9 20.24 -3.76 1.90
CA ARG A 9 21.61 -4.07 2.34
C ARG A 9 22.65 -3.46 1.43
N ASP A 10 22.42 -3.49 0.11
CA ASP A 10 23.35 -2.91 -0.86
C ASP A 10 23.45 -1.39 -0.67
N MET A 11 22.32 -0.71 -0.48
CA MET A 11 22.32 0.74 -0.24
C MET A 11 23.05 1.09 1.05
N MET A 12 22.84 0.32 2.11
CA MET A 12 23.53 0.54 3.37
C MET A 12 25.04 0.36 3.25
N ALA A 13 25.46 -0.68 2.54
CA ALA A 13 26.87 -1.02 2.37
C ALA A 13 27.60 -0.05 1.42
N GLN A 14 26.99 0.24 0.26
CA GLN A 14 27.64 1.04 -0.77
C GLN A 14 27.60 2.54 -0.50
N LYS A 15 26.56 3.02 0.15
CA LYS A 15 26.34 4.45 0.37
C LYS A 15 26.49 4.88 1.82
N ASP A 16 26.90 3.95 2.68
CA ASP A 16 27.07 4.19 4.11
C ASP A 16 25.84 4.84 4.75
N MET A 17 24.67 4.28 4.44
CA MET A 17 23.41 4.80 4.93
C MET A 17 22.86 3.95 6.07
N SER A 18 22.17 4.60 7.00
CA SER A 18 21.43 3.88 8.04
C SER A 18 20.16 3.24 7.45
N LEU A 19 19.64 2.25 8.16
CA LEU A 19 18.37 1.62 7.77
C LEU A 19 17.24 2.64 7.67
N LYS A 20 17.19 3.58 8.61
CA LYS A 20 16.18 4.64 8.62
C LYS A 20 16.26 5.51 7.37
N GLU A 21 17.46 5.86 6.94
CA GLU A 21 17.66 6.67 5.74
C GLU A 21 17.23 5.92 4.49
N VAL A 22 17.57 4.63 4.39
CA VAL A 22 17.18 3.80 3.25
C VAL A 22 15.66 3.65 3.19
N LYS A 23 15.01 3.42 4.32
CA LYS A 23 13.54 3.31 4.36
C LYS A 23 12.87 4.61 3.91
N SER A 24 13.44 5.76 4.30
CA SER A 24 12.92 7.06 3.89
C SER A 24 13.00 7.25 2.37
N ILE A 25 14.13 6.88 1.78
CA ILE A 25 14.32 6.98 0.32
C ILE A 25 13.34 6.07 -0.41
N ILE A 26 13.19 4.84 0.04
CA ILE A 26 12.27 3.88 -0.58
C ILE A 26 10.83 4.38 -0.46
N THR A 27 10.46 4.91 0.69
CA THR A 27 9.13 5.49 0.89
C THR A 27 8.85 6.60 -0.12
N ASP A 28 9.80 7.53 -0.28
CA ASP A 28 9.66 8.63 -1.22
C ASP A 28 9.56 8.15 -2.66
N MET A 29 10.35 7.15 -3.03
CA MET A 29 10.32 6.56 -4.37
C MET A 29 8.97 5.92 -4.67
N LEU A 30 8.45 5.13 -3.73
CA LEU A 30 7.18 4.44 -3.90
C LEU A 30 6.01 5.42 -3.95
N LYS A 31 6.02 6.44 -3.11
CA LYS A 31 5.01 7.49 -3.14
C LYS A 31 5.04 8.29 -4.43
N SER A 32 6.23 8.59 -4.93
CA SER A 32 6.38 9.28 -6.22
C SER A 32 5.83 8.45 -7.37
N ALA A 33 6.09 7.16 -7.37
CA ALA A 33 5.54 6.25 -8.38
C ALA A 33 4.02 6.17 -8.29
N TYR A 34 3.49 6.12 -7.08
CA TYR A 34 2.06 6.13 -6.83
C TYR A 34 1.41 7.40 -7.38
N LYS A 35 2.02 8.55 -7.10
CA LYS A 35 1.51 9.84 -7.56
C LYS A 35 1.49 9.92 -9.08
N ARG A 36 2.52 9.41 -9.75
CA ARG A 36 2.56 9.39 -11.21
C ARG A 36 1.45 8.52 -11.80
N LYS A 37 1.12 7.42 -11.13
CA LYS A 37 0.10 6.50 -11.63
C LYS A 37 -1.32 6.99 -11.33
N PHE A 38 -1.55 7.54 -10.15
CA PHE A 38 -2.89 7.85 -9.67
C PHE A 38 -3.20 9.35 -9.55
N GLY A 39 -2.22 10.21 -9.77
CA GLY A 39 -2.39 11.66 -9.71
C GLY A 39 -2.24 12.27 -8.33
N THR A 40 -2.19 11.48 -7.27
CA THR A 40 -1.98 11.93 -5.90
C THR A 40 -1.30 10.84 -5.09
N ASP A 41 -0.59 11.21 -4.05
CA ASP A 41 -0.02 10.27 -3.08
C ASP A 41 -0.57 10.49 -1.67
N GLU A 42 -1.57 11.36 -1.51
CA GLU A 42 -2.16 11.68 -0.20
C GLU A 42 -2.74 10.46 0.50
N ASN A 43 -3.27 9.52 -0.26
CA ASN A 43 -3.85 8.29 0.27
C ASN A 43 -2.91 7.09 0.18
N ALA A 44 -1.65 7.30 -0.18
CA ALA A 44 -0.66 6.23 -0.24
C ALA A 44 -0.03 6.01 1.13
N GLU A 45 0.15 4.76 1.50
CA GLU A 45 0.87 4.39 2.72
C GLU A 45 1.89 3.31 2.39
N VAL A 46 3.11 3.49 2.87
CA VAL A 46 4.19 2.53 2.70
C VAL A 46 4.50 1.91 4.05
N LYS A 47 4.43 0.59 4.13
CA LYS A 47 4.73 -0.14 5.37
C LYS A 47 5.89 -1.10 5.15
N PHE A 48 6.82 -1.08 6.09
CA PHE A 48 7.94 -2.02 6.14
C PHE A 48 7.70 -3.03 7.26
N PHE A 49 8.03 -4.28 7.02
CA PHE A 49 7.89 -5.29 8.06
C PHE A 49 8.82 -6.46 7.83
N THR A 50 9.01 -7.24 8.89
CA THR A 50 9.80 -8.47 8.87
C THR A 50 8.91 -9.63 9.26
N LYS A 51 9.27 -10.83 8.85
CA LYS A 51 8.55 -12.03 9.28
C LYS A 51 9.13 -12.52 10.59
N LYS A 52 8.26 -13.07 11.45
CA LYS A 52 8.68 -13.64 12.75
C LYS A 52 9.73 -14.72 12.60
N LYS A 53 9.64 -15.52 11.53
CA LYS A 53 10.55 -16.66 11.32
C LYS A 53 11.89 -16.23 10.75
N ASP A 54 11.96 -15.08 10.10
CA ASP A 54 13.19 -14.59 9.50
C ASP A 54 13.22 -13.07 9.57
N SER A 55 13.73 -12.57 10.68
CA SER A 55 13.85 -11.14 10.92
C SER A 55 14.97 -10.48 10.12
N SER A 56 15.78 -11.27 9.41
CA SER A 56 16.84 -10.75 8.54
C SER A 56 16.30 -10.24 7.20
N ARG A 57 15.07 -10.57 6.88
CA ARG A 57 14.44 -10.17 5.62
C ARG A 57 13.51 -8.99 5.86
N ILE A 58 13.55 -8.04 4.92
CA ILE A 58 12.75 -6.82 5.01
C ILE A 58 11.80 -6.76 3.83
N TYR A 59 10.52 -6.64 4.14
CA TYR A 59 9.46 -6.57 3.15
C TYR A 59 8.81 -5.19 3.18
N VAL A 60 8.25 -4.79 2.04
CA VAL A 60 7.52 -3.54 1.93
C VAL A 60 6.18 -3.78 1.24
N ASP A 61 5.16 -3.10 1.71
CA ASP A 61 3.88 -3.00 1.01
C ASP A 61 3.57 -1.53 0.78
N ILE A 62 2.95 -1.27 -0.36
CA ILE A 62 2.33 0.02 -0.60
C ILE A 62 0.82 -0.19 -0.59
N LEU A 63 0.14 0.64 0.17
CA LEU A 63 -1.29 0.53 0.39
C LEU A 63 -1.99 1.79 -0.10
N SER A 64 -3.19 1.59 -0.64
CA SER A 64 -4.08 2.68 -1.01
C SER A 64 -5.14 2.80 0.08
N LYS A 65 -5.19 3.94 0.75
CA LYS A 65 -6.25 4.21 1.73
C LYS A 65 -7.45 4.77 1.00
N LYS A 66 -8.58 4.08 1.10
CA LYS A 66 -9.81 4.50 0.45
C LYS A 66 -10.91 4.63 1.48
N THR A 67 -11.68 5.69 1.35
CA THR A 67 -12.84 5.92 2.21
C THR A 67 -14.05 5.22 1.61
N VAL A 68 -14.76 4.49 2.44
CA VAL A 68 -16.00 3.82 2.04
C VAL A 68 -17.08 4.87 1.89
N VAL A 69 -17.69 4.92 0.71
CA VAL A 69 -18.76 5.87 0.38
C VAL A 69 -19.96 5.12 -0.19
N GLU A 70 -21.12 5.77 -0.18
CA GLU A 70 -22.27 5.25 -0.86
C GLU A 70 -22.04 5.34 -2.37
N GLU A 71 -22.68 4.47 -3.14
CA GLU A 71 -22.50 4.41 -4.59
C GLU A 71 -22.73 5.76 -5.26
N GLU A 72 -23.73 6.49 -4.82
CA GLU A 72 -24.04 7.81 -5.35
C GLU A 72 -22.99 8.88 -5.06
N ASP A 73 -22.15 8.66 -4.07
CA ASP A 73 -21.06 9.56 -3.68
C ASP A 73 -19.69 9.11 -4.19
N PHE A 74 -19.68 8.09 -5.03
CA PHE A 74 -18.44 7.53 -5.55
C PHE A 74 -17.99 8.31 -6.79
N PHE A 75 -17.11 9.29 -6.61
CA PHE A 75 -16.60 10.13 -7.69
C PHE A 75 -15.12 9.93 -8.00
N ASN A 76 -14.37 9.32 -7.09
CA ASN A 76 -12.92 9.17 -7.26
C ASN A 76 -12.49 7.77 -6.81
N GLU A 77 -12.21 6.92 -7.78
CA GLU A 77 -11.82 5.54 -7.51
C GLU A 77 -10.45 5.39 -6.83
N VAL A 78 -9.62 6.44 -6.86
CA VAL A 78 -8.30 6.41 -6.21
C VAL A 78 -8.45 6.55 -4.68
N THR A 79 -9.33 7.43 -4.23
CA THR A 79 -9.46 7.78 -2.81
C THR A 79 -10.72 7.23 -2.14
N ALA A 80 -11.63 6.66 -2.91
CA ALA A 80 -12.90 6.17 -2.40
C ALA A 80 -13.20 4.77 -2.94
N ILE A 81 -14.05 4.07 -2.21
CA ILE A 81 -14.53 2.74 -2.60
C ILE A 81 -16.02 2.65 -2.28
N PRO A 82 -16.84 2.16 -3.25
CA PRO A 82 -18.26 1.99 -2.98
C PRO A 82 -18.51 0.97 -1.87
N TYR A 83 -19.54 1.20 -1.10
CA TYR A 83 -19.90 0.34 0.02
C TYR A 83 -19.99 -1.14 -0.38
N ASP A 84 -20.61 -1.46 -1.50
CA ASP A 84 -20.78 -2.83 -1.94
C ASP A 84 -19.44 -3.54 -2.17
N GLU A 85 -18.47 -2.87 -2.77
CA GLU A 85 -17.14 -3.41 -2.92
C GLU A 85 -16.41 -3.54 -1.59
N ALA A 86 -16.59 -2.57 -0.71
CA ALA A 86 -15.97 -2.58 0.60
C ALA A 86 -16.43 -3.78 1.43
N VAL A 87 -17.71 -4.12 1.35
CA VAL A 87 -18.27 -5.28 2.04
C VAL A 87 -17.64 -6.57 1.54
N VAL A 88 -17.42 -6.68 0.24
CA VAL A 88 -16.78 -7.86 -0.35
C VAL A 88 -15.35 -8.03 0.18
N LEU A 89 -14.64 -6.93 0.36
CA LEU A 89 -13.24 -6.96 0.79
C LEU A 89 -13.06 -7.08 2.30
N ALA A 90 -13.85 -6.36 3.05
CA ALA A 90 -13.64 -6.20 4.49
C ALA A 90 -14.73 -6.85 5.35
N GLY A 91 -15.80 -7.35 4.75
CA GLY A 91 -16.88 -7.99 5.47
C GLY A 91 -18.03 -7.06 5.81
N ASP A 92 -19.06 -7.63 6.41
CA ASP A 92 -20.32 -6.93 6.67
C ASP A 92 -20.23 -5.83 7.73
N GLU A 93 -19.17 -5.83 8.52
CA GLU A 93 -19.00 -4.85 9.58
C GLU A 93 -18.53 -3.48 9.09
N VAL A 94 -18.14 -3.39 7.82
CA VAL A 94 -17.68 -2.13 7.26
C VAL A 94 -18.84 -1.13 7.15
N GLU A 95 -18.55 0.12 7.42
CA GLU A 95 -19.54 1.20 7.36
C GLU A 95 -19.07 2.31 6.43
N VAL A 96 -20.03 3.06 5.88
CA VAL A 96 -19.74 4.28 5.14
C VAL A 96 -18.97 5.24 6.05
N GLY A 97 -17.87 5.77 5.54
CA GLY A 97 -16.98 6.64 6.31
C GLY A 97 -15.75 5.94 6.84
N ASP A 98 -15.74 4.61 6.86
CA ASP A 98 -14.55 3.85 7.25
C ASP A 98 -13.45 4.02 6.20
N THR A 99 -12.21 3.86 6.64
CA THR A 99 -11.05 3.87 5.75
C THR A 99 -10.50 2.45 5.64
N LEU A 100 -10.34 1.99 4.40
CA LEU A 100 -9.73 0.68 4.13
C LEU A 100 -8.33 0.86 3.55
N GLU A 101 -7.40 0.04 4.01
CA GLU A 101 -6.05 -0.01 3.48
C GLU A 101 -5.98 -1.17 2.48
N ILE A 102 -5.84 -0.85 1.21
CA ILE A 102 -5.89 -1.84 0.13
C ILE A 102 -4.51 -2.01 -0.48
N PRO A 103 -3.90 -3.21 -0.37
CA PRO A 103 -2.56 -3.44 -0.93
C PRO A 103 -2.53 -3.30 -2.44
N LEU A 104 -1.47 -2.68 -2.95
CA LEU A 104 -1.21 -2.58 -4.38
C LEU A 104 -0.24 -3.65 -4.87
N ASN A 105 0.08 -4.62 -4.04
CA ASN A 105 0.92 -5.74 -4.41
C ASN A 105 0.28 -6.47 -5.60
N PRO A 106 1.04 -6.82 -6.64
CA PRO A 106 0.49 -7.54 -7.79
C PRO A 106 -0.30 -8.80 -7.44
N LYS A 107 0.11 -9.53 -6.41
CA LYS A 107 -0.64 -10.70 -5.94
C LYS A 107 -1.98 -10.31 -5.34
N ALA A 108 -2.01 -9.23 -4.56
CA ALA A 108 -3.25 -8.74 -3.97
C ALA A 108 -4.19 -8.23 -5.05
N ALA A 109 -3.65 -7.51 -6.04
CA ALA A 109 -4.44 -7.03 -7.17
C ALA A 109 -5.06 -8.20 -7.95
N ALA A 110 -4.31 -9.28 -8.13
CA ALA A 110 -4.80 -10.46 -8.82
C ALA A 110 -5.87 -11.20 -8.01
N VAL A 111 -5.76 -11.16 -6.70
CA VAL A 111 -6.71 -11.81 -5.79
C VAL A 111 -8.00 -11.01 -5.64
N SER A 112 -7.97 -9.75 -6.01
CA SER A 112 -9.11 -8.85 -5.82
C SER A 112 -9.87 -8.60 -7.13
N PRO A 113 -10.30 -9.64 -7.86
CA PRO A 113 -11.03 -9.48 -9.12
C PRO A 113 -12.37 -8.82 -8.93
N SER A 114 -12.86 -8.81 -7.72
CA SER A 114 -14.11 -8.15 -7.37
C SER A 114 -14.12 -6.67 -7.67
N PHE A 115 -12.97 -6.10 -7.93
CA PHE A 115 -12.86 -4.69 -8.30
C PHE A 115 -13.24 -4.43 -9.75
N MET A 116 -13.44 -5.46 -10.49
CA MET A 116 -13.75 -5.33 -11.90
C MET A 116 -15.23 -5.50 -12.18
#